data_93fb0fd75e7043d08976beca53da2822
#
_entry.id   93fb0fd75e7043d08976beca53da2822
#
_cell.length_a   1.000
_cell.length_b   1.000
_cell.length_c   1.000
_cell.angle_alpha   90.00
_cell.angle_beta   90.00
_cell.angle_gamma   90.00
#
_symmetry.space_group_name_H-M   'P 1'
#
loop_
_entity.id
_entity.type
_entity.pdbx_description
1 polymer ?
#
loop_
_entity_poly.entity_id
_entity_poly.type
_entity_poly.pdbx_seq_one_letter_code
_entity_poly.pdbx_strand_id
1 'polypeptide(L)'
;MISYIKRELLDKPEYIIELLERYDFYKVRIHNGEIRCAFEEGANATAIQIRLHNNNALFVKDYGRDISCDLFSYIIKTRQADFKEILQTIKQMLGISEYSYFSPSRSAFGGFYNKIKRQTHGVQAKVYPEKILQEYVYGCQMRFLRDNINYEAQKKFQIGYDIINQRITIPVRNVFGELIGVKGRIAGEPDEDEPKYMYLYPCPMSSTLFGYCQNYEYINEGKTILIGESEKFVMQCYSYGIRNCVSIGSNSLSTTQCRLLMELNPEKIVFLLDKDLPPEITQNNADKLRVYSRMRDLELCWWDWTKNTDLPPKSSPSDFGEETMKRILNKEVVTCKQSGDMP
;
A
#
# COMPACT_ATOMS: atom_id res chain seq x y z
N MET A 1 2.63 -19.18 -5.55
CA MET A 1 2.69 -19.94 -6.81
C MET A 1 2.96 -19.06 -8.02
N ILE A 2 2.13 -18.09 -8.35
CA ILE A 2 2.32 -17.20 -9.54
C ILE A 2 3.66 -16.46 -9.51
N SER A 3 4.05 -15.88 -8.38
CA SER A 3 5.34 -15.19 -8.23
C SER A 3 6.54 -16.13 -8.38
N TYR A 4 6.41 -17.38 -7.97
CA TYR A 4 7.42 -18.42 -8.19
C TYR A 4 7.53 -18.75 -9.68
N ILE A 5 6.41 -18.99 -10.36
CA ILE A 5 6.37 -19.26 -11.79
C ILE A 5 6.99 -18.11 -12.60
N LYS A 6 6.65 -16.86 -12.26
CA LYS A 6 7.23 -15.69 -12.94
C LYS A 6 8.76 -15.61 -12.75
N ARG A 7 9.27 -15.95 -11.56
CA ARG A 7 10.71 -15.98 -11.29
C ARG A 7 11.40 -17.08 -12.11
N GLU A 8 10.84 -18.30 -12.12
CA GLU A 8 11.39 -19.40 -12.92
C GLU A 8 11.40 -19.08 -14.42
N LEU A 9 10.38 -18.36 -14.92
CA LEU A 9 10.33 -17.90 -16.29
C LEU A 9 11.37 -16.80 -16.59
N LEU A 10 11.65 -15.91 -15.62
CA LEU A 10 12.71 -14.90 -15.75
C LEU A 10 14.11 -15.52 -15.73
N ASP A 11 14.31 -16.55 -14.90
CA ASP A 11 15.58 -17.29 -14.83
C ASP A 11 15.82 -18.19 -16.06
N LYS A 12 14.75 -18.52 -16.80
CA LYS A 12 14.77 -19.39 -17.99
C LYS A 12 13.93 -18.78 -19.12
N PRO A 13 14.42 -17.70 -19.78
CA PRO A 13 13.66 -16.95 -20.78
C PRO A 13 13.22 -17.78 -22.00
N GLU A 14 13.89 -18.90 -22.26
CA GLU A 14 13.52 -19.86 -23.31
C GLU A 14 12.09 -20.39 -23.13
N TYR A 15 11.62 -20.57 -21.92
CA TYR A 15 10.23 -20.98 -21.68
C TYR A 15 9.22 -19.87 -21.98
N ILE A 16 9.62 -18.60 -21.89
CA ILE A 16 8.76 -17.49 -22.31
C ILE A 16 8.65 -17.50 -23.85
N ILE A 17 9.73 -17.80 -24.55
CA ILE A 17 9.72 -17.93 -26.02
C ILE A 17 8.76 -19.05 -26.41
N GLU A 18 8.96 -20.24 -25.84
CA GLU A 18 8.10 -21.41 -26.12
C GLU A 18 6.62 -21.14 -25.79
N LEU A 19 6.35 -20.44 -24.67
CA LEU A 19 4.99 -20.04 -24.30
C LEU A 19 4.36 -19.13 -25.35
N LEU A 20 5.10 -18.10 -25.80
CA LEU A 20 4.61 -17.16 -26.80
C LEU A 20 4.35 -17.85 -28.13
N GLU A 21 5.26 -18.73 -28.58
CA GLU A 21 5.08 -19.51 -29.81
C GLU A 21 3.87 -20.42 -29.75
N ARG A 22 3.58 -21.04 -28.61
CA ARG A 22 2.37 -21.86 -28.40
C ARG A 22 1.06 -21.07 -28.47
N TYR A 23 1.13 -19.78 -28.20
CA TYR A 23 -0.01 -18.86 -28.33
C TYR A 23 0.05 -18.01 -29.61
N ASP A 24 0.66 -18.56 -30.69
CA ASP A 24 0.71 -17.98 -32.02
C ASP A 24 1.33 -16.57 -32.11
N PHE A 25 2.32 -16.28 -31.26
CA PHE A 25 3.18 -15.12 -31.45
C PHE A 25 4.37 -15.51 -32.36
N TYR A 26 4.76 -14.61 -33.25
CA TYR A 26 5.73 -14.86 -34.31
C TYR A 26 7.02 -14.11 -34.10
N LYS A 27 8.10 -14.61 -34.71
CA LYS A 27 9.43 -13.96 -34.71
C LYS A 27 9.91 -13.61 -33.30
N VAL A 28 9.65 -14.50 -32.33
CA VAL A 28 10.03 -14.30 -30.93
C VAL A 28 11.54 -14.37 -30.78
N ARG A 29 12.18 -13.30 -30.25
CA ARG A 29 13.64 -13.20 -30.11
C ARG A 29 14.02 -12.49 -28.83
N ILE A 30 15.14 -12.91 -28.22
CA ILE A 30 15.79 -12.16 -27.15
C ILE A 30 16.75 -11.15 -27.76
N HIS A 31 16.63 -9.90 -27.34
CA HIS A 31 17.53 -8.82 -27.76
C HIS A 31 17.74 -7.85 -26.60
N ASN A 32 19.00 -7.61 -26.20
CA ASN A 32 19.38 -6.67 -25.13
C ASN A 32 18.59 -6.83 -23.80
N GLY A 33 18.38 -8.08 -23.35
CA GLY A 33 17.66 -8.36 -22.09
C GLY A 33 16.15 -8.19 -22.16
N GLU A 34 15.60 -8.13 -23.37
CA GLU A 34 14.17 -8.08 -23.64
C GLU A 34 13.77 -9.15 -24.64
N ILE A 35 12.53 -9.61 -24.59
CA ILE A 35 11.94 -10.42 -25.65
C ILE A 35 11.16 -9.48 -26.58
N ARG A 36 11.38 -9.64 -27.88
CA ARG A 36 10.64 -8.96 -28.94
C ARG A 36 9.91 -9.98 -29.81
N CYS A 37 8.67 -9.68 -30.18
CA CYS A 37 7.88 -10.55 -31.04
C CYS A 37 6.83 -9.78 -31.86
N ALA A 38 6.26 -10.48 -32.84
CA ALA A 38 5.13 -10.02 -33.64
C ALA A 38 3.86 -10.73 -33.21
N PHE A 39 2.73 -10.07 -33.35
CA PHE A 39 1.41 -10.63 -33.05
C PHE A 39 0.93 -11.59 -34.16
N GLU A 40 1.24 -11.28 -35.43
CA GLU A 40 0.86 -12.05 -36.63
C GLU A 40 2.08 -12.30 -37.49
N GLU A 41 2.02 -13.30 -38.37
CA GLU A 41 3.16 -13.76 -39.18
C GLU A 41 3.81 -12.67 -40.04
N GLY A 42 3.03 -11.76 -40.61
CA GLY A 42 3.50 -10.63 -41.43
C GLY A 42 3.82 -9.35 -40.64
N ALA A 43 3.55 -9.31 -39.33
CA ALA A 43 3.65 -8.10 -38.53
C ALA A 43 5.12 -7.76 -38.13
N ASN A 44 5.29 -6.53 -37.64
CA ASN A 44 6.59 -6.04 -37.17
C ASN A 44 7.09 -6.85 -35.96
N ALA A 45 8.23 -7.48 -36.08
CA ALA A 45 8.89 -8.30 -35.06
C ALA A 45 9.28 -7.53 -33.77
N THR A 46 9.22 -6.21 -33.78
CA THR A 46 9.56 -5.36 -32.63
C THR A 46 8.34 -4.70 -31.99
N ALA A 47 7.12 -4.97 -32.48
CA ALA A 47 5.90 -4.33 -32.02
C ALA A 47 5.55 -4.68 -30.57
N ILE A 48 5.91 -5.87 -30.10
CA ILE A 48 5.67 -6.32 -28.73
C ILE A 48 7.02 -6.43 -28.00
N GLN A 49 7.09 -5.81 -26.85
CA GLN A 49 8.24 -5.80 -25.95
C GLN A 49 7.90 -6.47 -24.63
N ILE A 50 8.72 -7.41 -24.20
CA ILE A 50 8.60 -8.05 -22.86
C ILE A 50 9.93 -7.84 -22.14
N ARG A 51 9.90 -7.15 -21.00
CA ARG A 51 11.10 -6.84 -20.21
C ARG A 51 11.44 -7.98 -19.28
N LEU A 52 12.72 -8.43 -19.34
CA LEU A 52 13.27 -9.49 -18.49
C LEU A 52 14.03 -8.94 -17.28
N HIS A 53 13.56 -7.84 -16.68
CA HIS A 53 14.22 -7.24 -15.53
C HIS A 53 13.69 -7.79 -14.21
N ASN A 54 14.58 -7.83 -13.19
CA ASN A 54 14.43 -8.47 -11.88
C ASN A 54 13.25 -7.98 -10.98
N ASN A 55 12.31 -7.22 -11.49
CA ASN A 55 11.17 -6.71 -10.71
C ASN A 55 9.93 -7.62 -10.73
N ASN A 56 10.09 -8.93 -10.90
CA ASN A 56 9.01 -9.94 -10.81
C ASN A 56 7.76 -9.71 -11.68
N ALA A 57 7.74 -8.73 -12.53
CA ALA A 57 6.66 -8.47 -13.47
C ALA A 57 7.18 -8.71 -14.89
N LEU A 58 6.76 -9.81 -15.51
CA LEU A 58 6.90 -10.02 -16.95
C LEU A 58 6.02 -8.98 -17.67
N PHE A 59 6.50 -7.73 -17.70
CA PHE A 59 5.74 -6.60 -18.23
C PHE A 59 5.82 -6.57 -19.76
N VAL A 60 4.65 -6.53 -20.37
CA VAL A 60 4.47 -6.46 -21.83
C VAL A 60 4.02 -5.07 -22.23
N LYS A 61 4.68 -4.51 -23.26
CA LYS A 61 4.22 -3.33 -23.99
C LYS A 61 4.01 -3.71 -25.45
N ASP A 62 2.77 -3.62 -25.90
CA ASP A 62 2.41 -3.75 -27.31
C ASP A 62 2.19 -2.35 -27.90
N TYR A 63 3.11 -1.94 -28.76
CA TYR A 63 3.07 -0.63 -29.40
C TYR A 63 2.03 -0.53 -30.54
N GLY A 64 1.65 -1.67 -31.12
CA GLY A 64 0.66 -1.70 -32.20
C GLY A 64 -0.78 -1.55 -31.70
N ARG A 65 -1.08 -2.05 -30.48
CA ARG A 65 -2.41 -2.05 -29.88
C ARG A 65 -2.52 -1.13 -28.67
N ASP A 66 -1.43 -0.46 -28.29
CA ASP A 66 -1.29 0.36 -27.08
C ASP A 66 -1.72 -0.38 -25.79
N ILE A 67 -1.33 -1.65 -25.68
CA ILE A 67 -1.61 -2.48 -24.51
C ILE A 67 -0.34 -2.53 -23.63
N SER A 68 -0.53 -2.27 -22.33
CA SER A 68 0.52 -2.38 -21.30
C SER A 68 -0.03 -3.18 -20.13
N CYS A 69 0.50 -4.40 -19.91
CA CYS A 69 0.08 -5.27 -18.80
C CYS A 69 1.12 -6.38 -18.55
N ASP A 70 0.88 -7.28 -17.61
CA ASP A 70 1.72 -8.48 -17.43
C ASP A 70 1.46 -9.52 -18.53
N LEU A 71 2.44 -10.41 -18.74
CA LEU A 71 2.44 -11.42 -19.82
C LEU A 71 1.18 -12.30 -19.82
N PHE A 72 0.74 -12.76 -18.64
CA PHE A 72 -0.42 -13.65 -18.58
C PHE A 72 -1.71 -12.90 -18.96
N SER A 73 -1.88 -11.69 -18.42
CA SER A 73 -3.00 -10.82 -18.78
C SER A 73 -2.96 -10.43 -20.27
N TYR A 74 -1.77 -10.28 -20.85
CA TYR A 74 -1.61 -9.98 -22.26
C TYR A 74 -2.11 -11.14 -23.15
N ILE A 75 -1.68 -12.37 -22.85
CA ILE A 75 -2.10 -13.56 -23.59
C ILE A 75 -3.63 -13.76 -23.46
N ILE A 76 -4.18 -13.62 -22.24
CA ILE A 76 -5.63 -13.73 -22.02
C ILE A 76 -6.41 -12.73 -22.87
N LYS A 77 -6.00 -11.46 -22.83
CA LYS A 77 -6.70 -10.38 -23.55
C LYS A 77 -6.62 -10.51 -25.08
N THR A 78 -5.47 -10.98 -25.58
CA THR A 78 -5.19 -10.94 -27.02
C THR A 78 -5.47 -12.27 -27.72
N ARG A 79 -5.41 -13.39 -27.00
CA ARG A 79 -5.64 -14.74 -27.52
C ARG A 79 -6.87 -15.43 -26.94
N GLN A 80 -7.60 -14.74 -26.05
CA GLN A 80 -8.79 -15.28 -25.36
C GLN A 80 -8.53 -16.60 -24.62
N ALA A 81 -7.28 -16.79 -24.17
CA ALA A 81 -6.85 -18.00 -23.49
C ALA A 81 -7.37 -18.06 -22.04
N ASP A 82 -7.63 -19.26 -21.52
CA ASP A 82 -7.97 -19.44 -20.10
C ASP A 82 -6.70 -19.35 -19.23
N PHE A 83 -6.80 -18.61 -18.15
CA PHE A 83 -5.71 -18.47 -17.17
C PHE A 83 -5.23 -19.81 -16.58
N LYS A 84 -6.15 -20.75 -16.36
CA LYS A 84 -5.81 -22.09 -15.85
C LYS A 84 -5.02 -22.89 -16.88
N GLU A 85 -5.38 -22.77 -18.15
CA GLU A 85 -4.70 -23.42 -19.26
C GLU A 85 -3.26 -22.89 -19.40
N ILE A 86 -3.07 -21.57 -19.36
CA ILE A 86 -1.73 -20.92 -19.37
C ILE A 86 -0.89 -21.48 -18.22
N LEU A 87 -1.43 -21.50 -17.00
CA LEU A 87 -0.70 -22.01 -15.84
C LEU A 87 -0.37 -23.51 -15.95
N GLN A 88 -1.26 -24.32 -16.52
CA GLN A 88 -1.03 -25.74 -16.72
C GLN A 88 0.07 -25.98 -17.76
N THR A 89 0.04 -25.24 -18.86
CA THR A 89 1.09 -25.26 -19.90
C THR A 89 2.46 -24.92 -19.30
N ILE A 90 2.56 -23.84 -18.54
CA ILE A 90 3.82 -23.43 -17.91
C ILE A 90 4.30 -24.47 -16.89
N LYS A 91 3.41 -25.04 -16.09
CA LYS A 91 3.77 -26.10 -15.14
C LYS A 91 4.35 -27.33 -15.86
N GLN A 92 3.76 -27.72 -16.97
CA GLN A 92 4.27 -28.82 -17.79
C GLN A 92 5.66 -28.50 -18.37
N MET A 93 5.85 -27.30 -18.91
CA MET A 93 7.13 -26.84 -19.45
C MET A 93 8.23 -26.79 -18.39
N LEU A 94 7.93 -26.32 -17.18
CA LEU A 94 8.87 -26.23 -16.07
C LEU A 94 9.06 -27.57 -15.32
N GLY A 95 8.36 -28.64 -15.71
CA GLY A 95 8.42 -29.93 -15.03
C GLY A 95 7.86 -29.90 -13.60
N ILE A 96 7.00 -28.92 -13.29
CA ILE A 96 6.40 -28.76 -11.97
C ILE A 96 5.22 -29.73 -11.87
N SER A 97 5.45 -30.92 -11.29
CA SER A 97 4.38 -31.88 -11.01
C SER A 97 3.45 -31.32 -9.92
N GLU A 98 2.14 -31.57 -10.02
CA GLU A 98 1.17 -31.19 -8.97
C GLU A 98 1.51 -31.79 -7.60
N TYR A 99 2.29 -32.86 -7.57
CA TYR A 99 2.73 -33.56 -6.36
C TYR A 99 3.87 -32.88 -5.60
N SER A 100 4.66 -32.02 -6.21
CA SER A 100 5.81 -31.41 -5.54
C SER A 100 5.45 -30.25 -4.60
N TYR A 101 4.21 -29.77 -4.62
CA TYR A 101 3.71 -28.71 -3.73
C TYR A 101 2.63 -29.15 -2.74
N PHE A 102 2.20 -30.40 -2.80
CA PHE A 102 1.26 -31.00 -1.86
C PHE A 102 1.87 -32.25 -1.25
N SER A 103 2.72 -32.08 -0.25
CA SER A 103 2.71 -33.03 0.86
C SER A 103 1.57 -32.62 1.79
N PRO A 104 0.41 -33.26 1.74
CA PRO A 104 -0.58 -33.07 2.77
C PRO A 104 -0.07 -33.82 3.98
N SER A 105 0.55 -33.12 4.94
CA SER A 105 0.47 -33.64 6.29
C SER A 105 -1.03 -33.61 6.62
N ARG A 106 -1.66 -34.78 6.55
CA ARG A 106 -3.05 -35.00 6.99
C ARG A 106 -3.12 -34.92 8.52
N SER A 107 -2.77 -33.79 9.11
CA SER A 107 -3.17 -33.48 10.47
C SER A 107 -4.51 -32.78 10.37
N ALA A 108 -5.43 -33.04 11.30
CA ALA A 108 -6.73 -32.36 11.41
C ALA A 108 -6.59 -30.84 11.46
N PHE A 109 -5.41 -30.34 11.78
CA PHE A 109 -5.04 -28.90 11.82
C PHE A 109 -4.30 -28.39 10.57
N GLY A 110 -3.97 -29.25 9.60
CA GLY A 110 -3.22 -28.85 8.38
C GLY A 110 -3.92 -27.78 7.57
N GLY A 111 -5.25 -27.81 7.49
CA GLY A 111 -6.07 -26.76 6.86
C GLY A 111 -6.04 -25.42 7.63
N PHE A 112 -5.95 -25.46 8.95
CA PHE A 112 -5.84 -24.30 9.82
C PHE A 112 -4.44 -23.68 9.73
N TYR A 113 -3.38 -24.50 9.80
CA TYR A 113 -1.99 -24.06 9.61
C TYR A 113 -1.75 -23.47 8.22
N ASN A 114 -2.32 -24.04 7.17
CA ASN A 114 -2.21 -23.48 5.82
C ASN A 114 -3.02 -22.17 5.65
N LYS A 115 -4.12 -22.00 6.35
CA LYS A 115 -4.82 -20.71 6.45
C LYS A 115 -3.97 -19.68 7.18
N ILE A 116 -3.33 -20.02 8.29
CA ILE A 116 -2.42 -19.16 9.03
C ILE A 116 -1.19 -18.81 8.17
N LYS A 117 -0.53 -19.77 7.53
CA LYS A 117 0.59 -19.52 6.61
C LYS A 117 0.22 -18.66 5.39
N ARG A 118 -0.98 -18.84 4.81
CA ARG A 118 -1.47 -17.97 3.74
C ARG A 118 -1.78 -16.55 4.23
N GLN A 119 -2.04 -16.38 5.51
CA GLN A 119 -2.29 -15.06 6.11
C GLN A 119 -0.99 -14.30 6.45
N THR A 120 0.16 -14.97 6.54
CA THR A 120 1.46 -14.34 6.82
C THR A 120 2.21 -13.87 5.56
N HIS A 121 1.69 -14.05 4.36
CA HIS A 121 2.23 -13.46 3.14
C HIS A 121 1.69 -12.03 2.90
N GLY A 122 1.65 -11.20 3.93
CA GLY A 122 1.74 -9.76 3.76
C GLY A 122 3.09 -9.44 3.11
N VAL A 123 3.14 -8.46 2.23
CA VAL A 123 4.39 -7.94 1.66
C VAL A 123 5.30 -7.63 2.84
N GLN A 124 6.35 -8.45 3.06
CA GLN A 124 7.34 -8.15 4.09
C GLN A 124 8.07 -6.88 3.64
N ALA A 125 7.89 -5.81 4.40
CA ALA A 125 8.62 -4.59 4.17
C ALA A 125 10.11 -4.86 4.38
N LYS A 126 10.93 -4.35 3.46
CA LYS A 126 12.39 -4.37 3.63
C LYS A 126 12.74 -3.50 4.83
N VAL A 127 13.52 -4.02 5.77
CA VAL A 127 14.09 -3.24 6.87
C VAL A 127 15.37 -2.59 6.39
N TYR A 128 15.49 -1.29 6.58
CA TYR A 128 16.68 -0.51 6.25
C TYR A 128 17.48 -0.22 7.51
N PRO A 129 18.82 -0.18 7.40
CA PRO A 129 19.67 0.19 8.54
C PRO A 129 19.47 1.66 8.93
N GLU A 130 19.44 1.97 10.22
CA GLU A 130 19.26 3.33 10.76
C GLU A 130 20.30 4.33 10.23
N LYS A 131 21.48 3.86 9.82
CA LYS A 131 22.54 4.71 9.25
C LYS A 131 22.10 5.49 8.01
N ILE A 132 21.07 5.03 7.30
CA ILE A 132 20.50 5.76 6.15
C ILE A 132 20.01 7.14 6.58
N LEU A 133 19.47 7.27 7.79
CA LEU A 133 18.98 8.55 8.28
C LEU A 133 20.10 9.57 8.50
N GLN A 134 21.37 9.11 8.60
CA GLN A 134 22.53 10.00 8.70
C GLN A 134 22.88 10.73 7.39
N GLU A 135 22.28 10.31 6.27
CA GLU A 135 22.38 11.00 4.98
C GLU A 135 21.63 12.34 4.98
N TYR A 136 20.74 12.55 5.95
CA TYR A 136 19.87 13.71 6.05
C TYR A 136 20.28 14.66 7.16
N VAL A 137 20.05 15.95 6.92
CA VAL A 137 20.28 16.99 7.92
C VAL A 137 19.10 17.05 8.88
N TYR A 138 19.34 16.78 10.16
CA TYR A 138 18.34 16.97 11.19
C TYR A 138 18.14 18.43 11.50
N GLY A 139 16.89 18.84 11.62
CA GLY A 139 16.55 20.22 11.98
C GLY A 139 15.06 20.48 11.86
N CYS A 140 14.62 21.55 12.50
CA CYS A 140 13.24 21.96 12.44
C CYS A 140 12.91 22.52 11.05
N GLN A 141 11.92 21.91 10.40
CA GLN A 141 11.48 22.28 9.07
C GLN A 141 10.40 23.37 9.16
N MET A 142 10.71 24.56 8.68
CA MET A 142 9.80 25.73 8.71
C MET A 142 8.47 25.48 8.01
N ARG A 143 8.48 24.70 6.92
CA ARG A 143 7.26 24.29 6.23
C ARG A 143 6.31 23.52 7.15
N PHE A 144 6.87 22.60 7.94
CA PHE A 144 6.08 21.81 8.89
C PHE A 144 5.57 22.65 10.07
N LEU A 145 6.33 23.64 10.51
CA LEU A 145 5.83 24.60 11.51
C LEU A 145 4.60 25.36 10.99
N ARG A 146 4.64 25.82 9.74
CA ARG A 146 3.50 26.47 9.08
C ARG A 146 2.30 25.52 8.89
N ASP A 147 2.57 24.24 8.76
CA ASP A 147 1.55 23.19 8.69
C ASP A 147 1.10 22.71 10.09
N ASN A 148 1.31 23.48 11.16
CA ASN A 148 0.98 23.15 12.55
C ASN A 148 1.67 21.87 13.10
N ILE A 149 2.83 21.51 12.58
CA ILE A 149 3.66 20.42 13.11
C ILE A 149 4.80 21.05 13.89
N ASN A 150 4.69 21.04 15.22
CA ASN A 150 5.65 21.68 16.11
C ASN A 150 7.01 20.92 16.17
N TYR A 151 7.99 21.55 16.82
CA TYR A 151 9.34 20.98 16.93
C TYR A 151 9.37 19.62 17.62
N GLU A 152 8.58 19.42 18.67
CA GLU A 152 8.53 18.16 19.42
C GLU A 152 7.98 17.01 18.56
N ALA A 153 6.96 17.27 17.74
CA ALA A 153 6.46 16.31 16.77
C ALA A 153 7.53 15.99 15.72
N GLN A 154 8.17 17.01 15.14
CA GLN A 154 9.23 16.78 14.15
C GLN A 154 10.38 15.94 14.73
N LYS A 155 10.79 16.22 15.95
CA LYS A 155 11.81 15.45 16.66
C LYS A 155 11.36 14.01 16.94
N LYS A 156 10.13 13.80 17.42
CA LYS A 156 9.57 12.46 17.71
C LYS A 156 9.53 11.59 16.46
N PHE A 157 9.15 12.16 15.32
CA PHE A 157 9.06 11.47 14.03
C PHE A 157 10.36 11.50 13.23
N GLN A 158 11.46 12.02 13.82
CA GLN A 158 12.81 12.07 13.22
C GLN A 158 12.83 12.75 11.84
N ILE A 159 12.11 13.86 11.74
CA ILE A 159 12.04 14.64 10.50
C ILE A 159 13.43 15.25 10.21
N GLY A 160 13.86 15.12 8.98
CA GLY A 160 15.11 15.65 8.48
C GLY A 160 14.92 16.36 7.13
N TYR A 161 16.05 16.67 6.50
CA TYR A 161 16.09 17.31 5.20
C TYR A 161 17.12 16.66 4.29
N ASP A 162 16.70 16.26 3.11
CA ASP A 162 17.55 15.79 2.03
C ASP A 162 17.99 16.98 1.18
N ILE A 163 19.28 17.34 1.29
CA ILE A 163 19.86 18.49 0.57
C ILE A 163 19.89 18.20 -0.94
N ILE A 164 20.14 16.95 -1.34
CA ILE A 164 20.31 16.57 -2.73
C ILE A 164 18.97 16.67 -3.48
N ASN A 165 17.93 16.08 -2.91
CA ASN A 165 16.59 16.07 -3.50
C ASN A 165 15.71 17.25 -3.06
N GLN A 166 16.22 18.15 -2.21
CA GLN A 166 15.52 19.31 -1.65
C GLN A 166 14.17 18.95 -1.01
N ARG A 167 14.15 17.84 -0.23
CA ARG A 167 12.93 17.30 0.37
C ARG A 167 13.03 17.15 1.87
N ILE A 168 11.94 17.46 2.55
CA ILE A 168 11.73 17.13 3.95
C ILE A 168 11.56 15.61 4.04
N THR A 169 12.38 14.95 4.84
CA THR A 169 12.36 13.49 4.98
C THR A 169 11.45 13.05 6.12
N ILE A 170 10.66 12.03 5.85
CA ILE A 170 9.70 11.43 6.79
C ILE A 170 10.02 9.95 6.88
N PRO A 171 10.75 9.50 7.93
CA PRO A 171 11.00 8.08 8.15
C PRO A 171 9.72 7.31 8.44
N VAL A 172 9.55 6.18 7.77
CA VAL A 172 8.42 5.27 7.96
C VAL A 172 8.91 4.05 8.73
N ARG A 173 8.24 3.73 9.83
CA ARG A 173 8.59 2.62 10.71
C ARG A 173 7.49 1.58 10.76
N ASN A 174 7.89 0.32 10.94
CA ASN A 174 6.94 -0.77 11.21
C ASN A 174 6.50 -0.76 12.70
N VAL A 175 5.68 -1.74 13.06
CA VAL A 175 5.14 -1.87 14.44
C VAL A 175 6.23 -2.10 15.49
N PHE A 176 7.38 -2.62 15.11
CA PHE A 176 8.54 -2.84 15.99
C PHE A 176 9.47 -1.62 16.09
N GLY A 177 9.16 -0.54 15.38
CA GLY A 177 9.98 0.66 15.31
C GLY A 177 11.14 0.59 14.31
N GLU A 178 11.27 -0.50 13.53
CA GLU A 178 12.33 -0.65 12.53
C GLU A 178 12.03 0.23 11.30
N LEU A 179 13.07 0.83 10.73
CA LEU A 179 12.97 1.67 9.54
C LEU A 179 12.63 0.83 8.31
N ILE A 180 11.48 1.09 7.68
CA ILE A 180 11.02 0.36 6.48
C ILE A 180 10.92 1.23 5.23
N GLY A 181 11.23 2.51 5.34
CA GLY A 181 11.29 3.43 4.22
C GLY A 181 11.45 4.87 4.64
N VAL A 182 11.66 5.74 3.67
CA VAL A 182 11.71 7.20 3.87
C VAL A 182 10.91 7.86 2.75
N LYS A 183 9.91 8.65 3.13
CA LYS A 183 9.21 9.55 2.20
C LYS A 183 9.89 10.91 2.18
N GLY A 184 9.92 11.54 1.02
CA GLY A 184 10.37 12.90 0.81
C GLY A 184 9.21 13.80 0.42
N ARG A 185 8.95 14.88 1.18
CA ARG A 185 8.01 15.93 0.80
C ARG A 185 8.79 17.13 0.30
N ILE A 186 8.36 17.73 -0.81
CA ILE A 186 8.98 18.95 -1.30
C ILE A 186 8.92 20.06 -0.22
N ALA A 187 10.04 20.75 -0.02
CA ALA A 187 10.13 21.79 1.01
C ALA A 187 9.44 23.09 0.60
N GLY A 188 9.49 23.42 -0.70
CA GLY A 188 8.81 24.55 -1.32
C GLY A 188 7.41 24.24 -1.83
N GLU A 189 6.93 25.08 -2.75
CA GLU A 189 5.76 24.77 -3.56
C GLU A 189 6.23 23.89 -4.74
N PRO A 190 5.50 22.81 -5.07
CA PRO A 190 5.85 21.95 -6.19
C PRO A 190 5.61 22.69 -7.52
N ASP A 191 6.48 22.48 -8.51
CA ASP A 191 6.20 22.81 -9.89
C ASP A 191 5.10 21.91 -10.45
N GLU A 192 4.49 22.30 -11.60
CA GLU A 192 3.34 21.58 -12.17
C GLU A 192 3.60 20.08 -12.39
N ASP A 193 4.82 19.71 -12.75
CA ASP A 193 5.23 18.32 -13.04
C ASP A 193 5.94 17.65 -11.85
N GLU A 194 6.16 18.35 -10.74
CA GLU A 194 6.90 17.80 -9.61
C GLU A 194 5.97 17.19 -8.54
N PRO A 195 6.15 15.88 -8.21
CA PRO A 195 5.30 15.24 -7.20
C PRO A 195 5.57 15.82 -5.81
N LYS A 196 4.51 16.26 -5.13
CA LYS A 196 4.55 16.79 -3.75
C LYS A 196 5.22 15.79 -2.79
N TYR A 197 5.01 14.49 -2.99
CA TYR A 197 5.62 13.41 -2.23
C TYR A 197 6.27 12.39 -3.15
N MET A 198 7.42 11.86 -2.74
CA MET A 198 8.07 10.72 -3.40
C MET A 198 8.69 9.78 -2.34
N TYR A 199 9.04 8.57 -2.73
CA TYR A 199 9.82 7.69 -1.89
C TYR A 199 11.31 7.87 -2.16
N LEU A 200 12.07 8.27 -1.16
CA LEU A 200 13.54 8.26 -1.16
C LEU A 200 14.03 6.82 -0.91
N TYR A 201 13.40 6.14 0.02
CA TYR A 201 13.53 4.70 0.24
C TYR A 201 12.14 4.08 0.22
N PRO A 202 11.82 3.23 -0.79
CA PRO A 202 10.48 2.67 -0.95
C PRO A 202 10.02 1.83 0.22
N CYS A 203 8.77 2.00 0.61
CA CYS A 203 8.10 1.13 1.58
C CYS A 203 6.66 0.83 1.15
N PRO A 204 6.16 -0.37 1.43
CA PRO A 204 4.76 -0.70 1.21
C PRO A 204 3.91 -0.14 2.36
N MET A 205 3.33 1.06 2.20
CA MET A 205 2.48 1.69 3.22
C MET A 205 1.31 0.80 3.64
N SER A 206 0.82 -0.06 2.75
CA SER A 206 -0.22 -1.05 3.05
C SER A 206 0.20 -2.12 4.07
N SER A 207 1.48 -2.24 4.41
CA SER A 207 2.00 -3.21 5.38
C SER A 207 2.19 -2.64 6.79
N THR A 208 1.95 -1.35 6.99
CA THR A 208 2.13 -0.66 8.27
C THR A 208 1.08 0.42 8.48
N LEU A 209 1.10 1.01 9.68
CA LEU A 209 0.34 2.19 10.05
C LEU A 209 1.36 3.25 10.51
N PHE A 210 1.40 4.39 9.85
CA PHE A 210 2.29 5.46 10.29
C PHE A 210 1.85 6.00 11.65
N GLY A 211 2.79 6.18 12.55
CA GLY A 211 2.52 6.58 13.92
C GLY A 211 2.25 5.43 14.90
N TYR A 212 2.12 4.18 14.43
CA TYR A 212 1.83 3.04 15.29
C TYR A 212 2.85 2.89 16.43
N CYS A 213 4.13 2.76 16.11
CA CYS A 213 5.16 2.57 17.13
C CYS A 213 5.39 3.81 18.00
N GLN A 214 5.23 5.01 17.42
CA GLN A 214 5.42 6.27 18.17
C GLN A 214 4.30 6.54 19.17
N ASN A 215 3.08 6.09 18.88
CA ASN A 215 1.85 6.36 19.60
C ASN A 215 1.30 5.13 20.36
N TYR A 216 2.00 4.01 20.30
CA TYR A 216 1.55 2.70 20.81
C TYR A 216 0.99 2.75 22.25
N GLU A 217 1.75 3.37 23.17
CA GLU A 217 1.36 3.46 24.59
C GLU A 217 0.02 4.19 24.75
N TYR A 218 -0.13 5.35 24.11
CA TYR A 218 -1.34 6.17 24.18
C TYR A 218 -2.57 5.48 23.57
N ILE A 219 -2.36 4.74 22.47
CA ILE A 219 -3.43 3.96 21.84
C ILE A 219 -3.85 2.82 22.77
N ASN A 220 -2.87 2.10 23.32
CA ASN A 220 -3.15 0.93 24.16
C ASN A 220 -3.83 1.30 25.48
N GLU A 221 -3.48 2.44 26.07
CA GLU A 221 -4.12 2.96 27.28
C GLU A 221 -5.52 3.49 27.00
N GLY A 222 -5.69 4.30 25.97
CA GLY A 222 -6.95 5.01 25.67
C GLY A 222 -7.99 4.19 24.95
N LYS A 223 -7.65 3.01 24.40
CA LYS A 223 -8.52 2.10 23.65
C LYS A 223 -9.29 2.74 22.47
N THR A 224 -8.99 3.98 22.16
CA THR A 224 -9.57 4.71 21.03
C THR A 224 -8.49 5.01 20.02
N ILE A 225 -8.73 4.68 18.74
CA ILE A 225 -7.80 4.94 17.65
C ILE A 225 -8.42 5.96 16.69
N LEU A 226 -7.67 7.03 16.40
CA LEU A 226 -8.01 8.00 15.39
C LEU A 226 -7.23 7.66 14.10
N ILE A 227 -7.92 7.49 12.98
CA ILE A 227 -7.33 7.11 11.70
C ILE A 227 -7.44 8.27 10.73
N GLY A 228 -6.28 8.79 10.27
CA GLY A 228 -6.20 9.75 9.18
C GLY A 228 -5.61 9.16 7.91
N GLU A 229 -5.58 9.96 6.85
CA GLU A 229 -5.06 9.52 5.56
C GLU A 229 -3.53 9.63 5.49
N SER A 230 -2.96 10.75 5.91
CA SER A 230 -1.56 11.10 5.67
C SER A 230 -0.69 11.12 6.94
N GLU A 231 0.64 11.05 6.76
CA GLU A 231 1.61 11.22 7.83
C GLU A 231 1.49 12.60 8.48
N LYS A 232 1.12 13.62 7.70
CA LYS A 232 0.90 14.98 8.18
C LYS A 232 -0.16 15.03 9.27
N PHE A 233 -1.30 14.34 9.07
CA PHE A 233 -2.36 14.23 10.07
C PHE A 233 -1.83 13.74 11.42
N VAL A 234 -1.05 12.67 11.43
CA VAL A 234 -0.52 12.10 12.69
C VAL A 234 0.42 13.08 13.40
N MET A 235 1.29 13.76 12.66
CA MET A 235 2.23 14.73 13.22
C MET A 235 1.52 15.99 13.74
N GLN A 236 0.47 16.45 13.06
CA GLN A 236 -0.36 17.56 13.52
C GLN A 236 -1.10 17.18 14.82
N CYS A 237 -1.77 16.02 14.83
CA CYS A 237 -2.43 15.51 16.03
C CYS A 237 -1.45 15.40 17.21
N TYR A 238 -0.25 14.87 16.97
CA TYR A 238 0.79 14.80 18.00
C TYR A 238 1.15 16.19 18.55
N SER A 239 1.21 17.21 17.67
CA SER A 239 1.48 18.59 18.04
C SER A 239 0.38 19.21 18.90
N TYR A 240 -0.87 18.73 18.76
CA TYR A 240 -2.05 19.14 19.54
C TYR A 240 -2.21 18.33 20.84
N GLY A 241 -1.26 17.45 21.17
CA GLY A 241 -1.36 16.56 22.32
C GLY A 241 -2.29 15.36 22.11
N ILE A 242 -2.83 15.16 20.89
CA ILE A 242 -3.67 14.03 20.52
C ILE A 242 -2.74 12.92 19.98
N ARG A 243 -2.46 11.92 20.80
CA ARG A 243 -1.42 10.93 20.52
C ARG A 243 -1.93 9.53 20.20
N ASN A 244 -3.25 9.32 20.24
CA ASN A 244 -3.88 8.04 19.93
C ASN A 244 -4.28 7.94 18.44
N CYS A 245 -3.41 8.38 17.54
CA CYS A 245 -3.67 8.47 16.11
C CYS A 245 -2.65 7.72 15.25
N VAL A 246 -3.12 7.21 14.11
CA VAL A 246 -2.32 6.56 13.07
C VAL A 246 -2.76 7.03 11.70
N SER A 247 -1.93 6.84 10.66
CA SER A 247 -2.40 7.02 9.30
C SER A 247 -2.21 5.76 8.45
N ILE A 248 -3.08 5.61 7.47
CA ILE A 248 -3.13 4.46 6.57
C ILE A 248 -2.38 4.69 5.26
N GLY A 249 -1.95 5.93 4.99
CA GLY A 249 -1.20 6.32 3.80
C GLY A 249 -2.00 6.30 2.49
N SER A 250 -3.32 6.15 2.59
CA SER A 250 -4.30 6.11 1.50
C SER A 250 -5.70 6.35 2.05
N ASN A 251 -6.73 6.23 1.22
CA ASN A 251 -8.13 6.31 1.66
C ASN A 251 -8.77 4.93 1.99
N SER A 252 -8.04 3.83 1.82
CA SER A 252 -8.57 2.48 2.00
C SER A 252 -7.63 1.59 2.82
N LEU A 253 -8.19 0.94 3.85
CA LEU A 253 -7.48 -0.03 4.68
C LEU A 253 -7.11 -1.28 3.89
N SER A 254 -5.88 -1.73 4.05
CA SER A 254 -5.42 -3.05 3.63
C SER A 254 -5.79 -4.12 4.65
N THR A 255 -5.75 -5.39 4.23
CA THR A 255 -5.92 -6.54 5.14
C THR A 255 -4.91 -6.54 6.29
N THR A 256 -3.65 -6.16 6.01
CA THR A 256 -2.59 -6.08 7.03
C THR A 256 -2.87 -4.97 8.02
N GLN A 257 -3.26 -3.78 7.54
CA GLN A 257 -3.63 -2.66 8.41
C GLN A 257 -4.83 -2.98 9.30
N CYS A 258 -5.85 -3.66 8.77
CA CYS A 258 -6.98 -4.13 9.59
C CYS A 258 -6.51 -5.03 10.76
N ARG A 259 -5.58 -5.95 10.50
CA ARG A 259 -5.03 -6.82 11.57
C ARG A 259 -4.24 -6.03 12.60
N LEU A 260 -3.36 -5.13 12.15
CA LEU A 260 -2.57 -4.28 13.05
C LEU A 260 -3.46 -3.42 13.96
N LEU A 261 -4.56 -2.89 13.43
CA LEU A 261 -5.55 -2.16 14.24
C LEU A 261 -6.21 -3.08 15.28
N MET A 262 -6.54 -4.31 14.91
CA MET A 262 -7.17 -5.26 15.84
C MET A 262 -6.19 -5.80 16.90
N GLU A 263 -4.90 -5.87 16.61
CA GLU A 263 -3.85 -6.24 17.59
C GLU A 263 -3.73 -5.22 18.73
N LEU A 264 -4.07 -3.95 18.49
CA LEU A 264 -4.15 -2.90 19.51
C LEU A 264 -5.37 -3.03 20.45
N ASN A 265 -6.24 -3.98 20.18
CA ASN A 265 -7.45 -4.24 20.97
C ASN A 265 -8.30 -2.97 21.27
N PRO A 266 -8.67 -2.19 20.24
CA PRO A 266 -9.46 -0.98 20.43
C PRO A 266 -10.91 -1.27 20.85
N GLU A 267 -11.48 -0.35 21.62
CA GLU A 267 -12.93 -0.28 21.89
C GLU A 267 -13.61 0.67 20.90
N LYS A 268 -12.88 1.67 20.40
CA LYS A 268 -13.39 2.65 19.45
C LYS A 268 -12.38 2.99 18.35
N ILE A 269 -12.85 3.08 17.12
CA ILE A 269 -12.08 3.60 15.98
C ILE A 269 -12.84 4.74 15.34
N VAL A 270 -12.16 5.86 15.09
CA VAL A 270 -12.73 7.05 14.44
C VAL A 270 -11.97 7.33 13.15
N PHE A 271 -12.66 7.27 12.03
CA PHE A 271 -12.11 7.65 10.72
C PHE A 271 -12.18 9.18 10.54
N LEU A 272 -11.03 9.78 10.37
CA LEU A 272 -10.83 11.22 10.17
C LEU A 272 -10.12 11.43 8.82
N LEU A 273 -10.76 10.90 7.77
CA LEU A 273 -10.27 11.01 6.40
C LEU A 273 -10.52 12.42 5.85
N ASP A 274 -9.86 12.75 4.74
CA ASP A 274 -9.96 14.08 4.14
C ASP A 274 -11.40 14.39 3.69
N LYS A 275 -11.78 15.67 3.80
CA LYS A 275 -13.07 16.18 3.37
C LYS A 275 -13.30 15.89 1.88
N ASP A 276 -14.56 15.68 1.51
CA ASP A 276 -15.04 15.36 0.16
C ASP A 276 -14.69 13.95 -0.35
N LEU A 277 -14.08 13.09 0.48
CA LEU A 277 -14.07 11.67 0.16
C LEU A 277 -15.49 11.11 0.27
N PRO A 278 -15.95 10.34 -0.73
CA PRO A 278 -17.28 9.71 -0.67
C PRO A 278 -17.49 8.93 0.64
N PRO A 279 -18.61 9.14 1.36
CA PRO A 279 -18.87 8.45 2.63
C PRO A 279 -18.79 6.93 2.53
N GLU A 280 -19.04 6.37 1.35
CA GLU A 280 -18.95 4.94 1.05
C GLU A 280 -17.53 4.40 1.25
N ILE A 281 -16.49 5.21 1.04
CA ILE A 281 -15.10 4.82 1.28
C ILE A 281 -14.90 4.54 2.78
N THR A 282 -15.39 5.42 3.63
CA THR A 282 -15.32 5.23 5.08
C THR A 282 -16.17 4.05 5.52
N GLN A 283 -17.37 3.91 4.96
CA GLN A 283 -18.24 2.76 5.23
C GLN A 283 -17.57 1.44 4.84
N ASN A 284 -16.93 1.37 3.66
CA ASN A 284 -16.19 0.20 3.21
C ASN A 284 -15.02 -0.15 4.15
N ASN A 285 -14.33 0.85 4.69
CA ASN A 285 -13.28 0.65 5.67
C ASN A 285 -13.85 0.10 7.00
N ALA A 286 -14.97 0.63 7.45
CA ALA A 286 -15.68 0.13 8.63
C ALA A 286 -16.12 -1.33 8.44
N ASP A 287 -16.68 -1.68 7.28
CA ASP A 287 -17.11 -3.04 6.97
C ASP A 287 -15.93 -4.03 6.93
N LYS A 288 -14.78 -3.61 6.39
CA LYS A 288 -13.55 -4.42 6.48
C LYS A 288 -13.19 -4.70 7.94
N LEU A 289 -13.22 -3.70 8.82
CA LEU A 289 -12.90 -3.90 10.24
C LEU A 289 -13.92 -4.78 10.95
N ARG A 290 -15.21 -4.69 10.63
CA ARG A 290 -16.27 -5.56 11.19
C ARG A 290 -16.00 -7.04 10.91
N VAL A 291 -15.40 -7.38 9.78
CA VAL A 291 -15.01 -8.77 9.48
C VAL A 291 -14.01 -9.30 10.51
N TYR A 292 -13.11 -8.46 11.00
CA TYR A 292 -12.08 -8.83 11.98
C TYR A 292 -12.54 -8.68 13.43
N SER A 293 -13.58 -7.89 13.70
CA SER A 293 -14.08 -7.59 15.05
C SER A 293 -15.31 -8.40 15.48
N ARG A 294 -15.70 -9.44 14.70
CA ARG A 294 -16.96 -10.21 14.89
C ARG A 294 -17.24 -10.73 16.30
N MET A 295 -16.25 -10.80 17.17
CA MET A 295 -16.37 -11.29 18.54
C MET A 295 -16.11 -10.19 19.59
N ARG A 296 -16.09 -8.92 19.19
CA ARG A 296 -15.76 -7.78 20.04
C ARG A 296 -16.76 -6.65 19.81
N ASP A 297 -17.13 -5.98 20.88
CA ASP A 297 -17.86 -4.72 20.80
C ASP A 297 -16.87 -3.62 20.38
N LEU A 298 -16.82 -3.34 19.07
CA LEU A 298 -16.00 -2.28 18.49
C LEU A 298 -16.89 -1.19 17.95
N GLU A 299 -16.81 -0.01 18.56
CA GLU A 299 -17.48 1.18 18.07
C GLU A 299 -16.70 1.75 16.85
N LEU A 300 -17.37 1.84 15.71
CA LEU A 300 -16.80 2.43 14.48
C LEU A 300 -17.50 3.75 14.19
N CYS A 301 -16.72 4.82 14.16
CA CYS A 301 -17.19 6.18 13.94
C CYS A 301 -16.44 6.85 12.80
N TRP A 302 -16.97 7.94 12.30
CA TRP A 302 -16.32 8.76 11.30
C TRP A 302 -16.68 10.23 11.45
N TRP A 303 -15.81 11.09 10.94
CA TRP A 303 -16.08 12.51 10.79
C TRP A 303 -17.08 12.74 9.65
N ASP A 304 -18.30 13.14 10.01
CA ASP A 304 -19.34 13.51 9.06
C ASP A 304 -19.10 14.94 8.53
N TRP A 305 -18.19 15.06 7.60
CA TRP A 305 -17.82 16.33 6.97
C TRP A 305 -18.96 16.96 6.19
N THR A 306 -20.01 16.21 5.85
CA THR A 306 -21.17 16.73 5.11
C THR A 306 -21.92 17.81 5.89
N LYS A 307 -21.79 17.82 7.21
CA LYS A 307 -22.35 18.82 8.13
C LYS A 307 -21.45 20.04 8.31
N ASN A 308 -20.24 20.02 7.76
CA ASN A 308 -19.26 21.08 7.91
C ASN A 308 -18.97 21.73 6.56
N THR A 309 -19.57 22.89 6.31
CA THR A 309 -19.40 23.67 5.08
C THR A 309 -18.24 24.65 5.15
N ASP A 310 -17.67 24.90 6.33
CA ASP A 310 -16.72 25.99 6.57
C ASP A 310 -15.28 25.64 6.21
N LEU A 311 -14.97 24.33 6.10
CA LEU A 311 -13.62 23.89 5.75
C LEU A 311 -13.46 23.72 4.24
N PRO A 312 -12.30 24.09 3.67
CA PRO A 312 -12.02 23.91 2.25
C PRO A 312 -12.11 22.45 1.77
N PRO A 313 -12.35 22.21 0.47
CA PRO A 313 -12.28 20.89 -0.13
C PRO A 313 -10.93 20.21 0.07
N LYS A 314 -10.92 18.90 0.18
CA LYS A 314 -9.71 18.04 0.33
C LYS A 314 -8.84 18.41 1.53
N SER A 315 -9.41 19.00 2.57
CA SER A 315 -8.69 19.30 3.80
C SER A 315 -8.80 18.16 4.80
N SER A 316 -7.72 17.91 5.53
CA SER A 316 -7.73 17.03 6.69
C SER A 316 -8.34 17.75 7.90
N PRO A 317 -9.06 17.05 8.80
CA PRO A 317 -9.59 17.64 10.04
C PRO A 317 -8.52 18.36 10.89
N SER A 318 -7.28 17.91 10.80
CA SER A 318 -6.16 18.45 11.57
C SER A 318 -5.52 19.73 10.98
N ASP A 319 -5.87 20.12 9.75
CA ASP A 319 -5.20 21.24 9.07
C ASP A 319 -5.48 22.61 9.70
N PHE A 320 -6.56 22.74 10.48
CA PHE A 320 -7.07 24.02 11.00
C PHE A 320 -6.78 24.25 12.48
N GLY A 321 -5.83 23.53 13.03
CA GLY A 321 -5.36 23.71 14.39
C GLY A 321 -6.14 22.90 15.44
N GLU A 322 -5.64 23.00 16.66
CA GLU A 322 -6.06 22.17 17.80
C GLU A 322 -7.54 22.35 18.15
N GLU A 323 -8.01 23.60 18.18
CA GLU A 323 -9.40 23.90 18.55
C GLU A 323 -10.41 23.31 17.58
N THR A 324 -10.13 23.44 16.27
CA THR A 324 -10.99 22.85 15.23
C THR A 324 -10.99 21.33 15.33
N MET A 325 -9.82 20.72 15.52
CA MET A 325 -9.70 19.28 15.68
C MET A 325 -10.51 18.77 16.91
N LYS A 326 -10.40 19.44 18.05
CA LYS A 326 -11.19 19.12 19.25
C LYS A 326 -12.69 19.31 19.05
N ARG A 327 -13.09 20.38 18.33
CA ARG A 327 -14.49 20.59 17.97
C ARG A 327 -15.05 19.46 17.13
N ILE A 328 -14.31 19.04 16.10
CA ILE A 328 -14.69 17.93 15.21
C ILE A 328 -14.86 16.65 16.03
N LEU A 329 -13.89 16.29 16.86
CA LEU A 329 -13.95 15.09 17.68
C LEU A 329 -15.14 15.07 18.64
N ASN A 330 -15.52 16.22 19.18
CA ASN A 330 -16.59 16.32 20.16
C ASN A 330 -18.00 16.45 19.57
N LYS A 331 -18.13 17.02 18.36
CA LYS A 331 -19.46 17.43 17.83
C LYS A 331 -19.80 16.86 16.46
N GLU A 332 -18.81 16.42 15.68
CA GLU A 332 -19.02 16.09 14.27
C GLU A 332 -18.72 14.61 13.94
N VAL A 333 -18.35 13.83 14.96
CA VAL A 333 -18.13 12.38 14.82
C VAL A 333 -19.45 11.65 15.01
N VAL A 334 -19.78 10.78 14.06
CA VAL A 334 -20.99 9.96 14.05
C VAL A 334 -20.65 8.47 13.88
N THR A 335 -21.55 7.60 14.33
CA THR A 335 -21.35 6.14 14.18
C THR A 335 -21.55 5.69 12.74
N CYS A 336 -20.69 4.78 12.26
CA CYS A 336 -20.85 4.15 10.95
C CYS A 336 -22.07 3.23 10.94
N LYS A 337 -22.90 3.30 9.89
CA LYS A 337 -24.08 2.45 9.74
C LYS A 337 -23.71 0.97 9.72
N GLN A 338 -24.57 0.10 10.22
CA GLN A 338 -24.40 -1.35 10.05
C GLN A 338 -24.81 -1.76 8.62
N SER A 339 -24.14 -2.79 8.08
CA SER A 339 -24.49 -3.32 6.75
C SER A 339 -25.88 -3.99 6.89
N GLY A 340 -26.90 -3.33 6.44
CA GLY A 340 -28.32 -3.73 6.59
C GLY A 340 -29.27 -2.56 6.84
N ASP A 341 -28.74 -1.40 7.25
CA ASP A 341 -29.52 -0.19 7.52
C ASP A 341 -29.58 0.78 6.31
N MET A 342 -29.38 0.28 5.10
CA MET A 342 -29.66 1.07 3.91
C MET A 342 -31.14 0.97 3.54
N PRO A 343 -31.80 2.14 3.30
CA PRO A 343 -33.23 2.18 2.95
C PRO A 343 -33.49 1.60 1.55
#